data_a797c400f74e0b96ef7fba18ad3d3e80
#
_entry.id   a797c400f74e0b96ef7fba18ad3d3e80
#
_cell.length_a   1.000
_cell.length_b   1.000
_cell.length_c   1.000
_cell.angle_alpha   90.00
_cell.angle_beta   90.00
_cell.angle_gamma   90.00
#
_symmetry.space_group_name_H-M   'P 1'
#
loop_
_entity.id
_entity.type
_entity.pdbx_description
1 polymer ?
#
loop_
_entity_poly.entity_id
_entity_poly.type
_entity_poly.pdbx_seq_one_letter_code
_entity_poly.pdbx_strand_id
1 'polypeptide(L)'
;EEEEVNMASLLTFRDGIKNFCSKYDRIVAPAIRFILALLMFWSIVHITGGHNETISSGLVIFLLAVVCAFIPESLTYAIGGVVAFMNYFSGNKETDISFIVLFIIMYCLYIRFFPKATWVVMYAPLFFIIKMQYVLPILAGMFVGPIAIVPLAFGAVFYYFSLDASNYLA
;
A
#
# COMPACT_ATOMS: atom_id res chain seq x y z
N GLU A 1 30.71 12.98 -26.81
CA GLU A 1 30.14 11.97 -27.73
C GLU A 1 29.61 10.72 -27.03
N GLU A 2 30.33 10.10 -26.07
CA GLU A 2 29.83 8.91 -25.33
C GLU A 2 28.67 9.24 -24.40
N GLU A 3 28.62 10.41 -23.77
CA GLU A 3 27.51 10.84 -22.92
C GLU A 3 26.24 11.14 -23.73
N GLU A 4 26.37 11.74 -24.91
CA GLU A 4 25.23 12.01 -25.81
C GLU A 4 24.62 10.71 -26.36
N VAL A 5 25.44 9.71 -26.70
CA VAL A 5 24.99 8.40 -27.16
C VAL A 5 24.27 7.64 -26.04
N ASN A 6 24.79 7.68 -24.81
CA ASN A 6 24.13 7.09 -23.64
C ASN A 6 22.80 7.77 -23.31
N MET A 7 22.73 9.10 -23.39
CA MET A 7 21.50 9.85 -23.15
C MET A 7 20.45 9.56 -24.23
N ALA A 8 20.84 9.47 -25.49
CA ALA A 8 19.96 9.11 -26.61
C ALA A 8 19.42 7.66 -26.46
N SER A 9 20.25 6.72 -26.01
CA SER A 9 19.84 5.34 -25.77
C SER A 9 18.86 5.21 -24.61
N LEU A 10 19.05 5.97 -23.52
CA LEU A 10 18.12 6.03 -22.38
C LEU A 10 16.79 6.65 -22.77
N LEU A 11 16.79 7.68 -23.62
CA LEU A 11 15.57 8.31 -24.11
C LEU A 11 14.77 7.37 -25.02
N THR A 12 15.46 6.66 -25.94
CA THR A 12 14.80 5.64 -26.79
C THR A 12 14.26 4.47 -25.99
N PHE A 13 14.97 4.02 -24.96
CA PHE A 13 14.49 2.98 -24.03
C PHE A 13 13.25 3.44 -23.24
N ARG A 14 13.29 4.67 -22.70
CA ARG A 14 12.14 5.28 -22.02
C ARG A 14 10.92 5.38 -22.94
N ASP A 15 11.12 5.85 -24.16
CA ASP A 15 10.04 6.02 -25.13
C ASP A 15 9.51 4.67 -25.64
N GLY A 16 10.38 3.68 -25.75
CA GLY A 16 10.00 2.28 -26.02
C GLY A 16 9.09 1.71 -24.92
N ILE A 17 9.47 1.88 -23.66
CA ILE A 17 8.64 1.46 -22.51
C ILE A 17 7.31 2.22 -22.49
N LYS A 18 7.35 3.53 -22.69
CA LYS A 18 6.14 4.38 -22.69
C LYS A 18 5.18 3.97 -23.81
N ASN A 19 5.68 3.71 -25.01
CA ASN A 19 4.89 3.24 -26.15
C ASN A 19 4.33 1.83 -25.91
N PHE A 20 5.13 0.94 -25.31
CA PHE A 20 4.67 -0.41 -24.93
C PHE A 20 3.56 -0.34 -23.89
N CYS A 21 3.75 0.43 -22.81
CA CYS A 21 2.73 0.63 -21.79
C CYS A 21 1.46 1.27 -22.36
N SER A 22 1.59 2.29 -23.23
CA SER A 22 0.45 2.95 -23.88
C SER A 22 -0.30 2.01 -24.83
N LYS A 23 0.40 1.16 -25.56
CA LYS A 23 -0.21 0.20 -26.49
C LYS A 23 -0.97 -0.92 -25.77
N TYR A 24 -0.47 -1.35 -24.59
CA TYR A 24 -1.04 -2.42 -23.78
C TYR A 24 -1.66 -1.93 -22.47
N ASP A 25 -1.98 -0.64 -22.38
CA ASP A 25 -2.49 0.00 -21.16
C ASP A 25 -3.70 -0.74 -20.56
N ARG A 26 -4.56 -1.27 -21.42
CA ARG A 26 -5.74 -2.06 -21.02
C ARG A 26 -5.40 -3.35 -20.28
N ILE A 27 -4.19 -3.92 -20.44
CA ILE A 27 -3.76 -5.17 -19.81
C ILE A 27 -2.70 -4.87 -18.75
N VAL A 28 -1.79 -3.96 -19.05
CA VAL A 28 -0.66 -3.60 -18.17
C VAL A 28 -1.14 -2.89 -16.89
N ALA A 29 -2.10 -1.98 -17.03
CA ALA A 29 -2.63 -1.25 -15.86
C ALA A 29 -3.28 -2.18 -14.82
N PRO A 30 -4.21 -3.10 -15.17
CA PRO A 30 -4.74 -4.03 -14.18
C PRO A 30 -3.70 -5.04 -13.66
N ALA A 31 -2.71 -5.43 -14.48
CA ALA A 31 -1.64 -6.32 -14.03
C ALA A 31 -0.76 -5.65 -12.96
N ILE A 32 -0.36 -4.40 -13.16
CA ILE A 32 0.39 -3.63 -12.17
C ILE A 32 -0.44 -3.45 -10.89
N ARG A 33 -1.72 -3.08 -11.00
CA ARG A 33 -2.62 -2.95 -9.85
C ARG A 33 -2.78 -4.25 -9.09
N PHE A 34 -2.87 -5.37 -9.80
CA PHE A 34 -2.92 -6.71 -9.18
C PHE A 34 -1.68 -6.99 -8.33
N ILE A 35 -0.48 -6.78 -8.89
CA ILE A 35 0.78 -7.00 -8.18
C ILE A 35 0.87 -6.09 -6.95
N LEU A 36 0.53 -4.81 -7.12
CA LEU A 36 0.55 -3.84 -6.03
C LEU A 36 -0.45 -4.19 -4.93
N ALA A 37 -1.67 -4.59 -5.28
CA ALA A 37 -2.69 -5.03 -4.33
C ALA A 37 -2.24 -6.30 -3.58
N LEU A 38 -1.63 -7.25 -4.29
CA LEU A 38 -1.12 -8.47 -3.69
C LEU A 38 -0.02 -8.18 -2.67
N LEU A 39 0.93 -7.31 -3.01
CA LEU A 39 1.99 -6.88 -2.09
C LEU A 39 1.42 -6.14 -0.87
N MET A 40 0.41 -5.30 -1.07
CA MET A 40 -0.27 -4.58 0.00
C MET A 40 -0.96 -5.55 0.97
N PHE A 41 -1.78 -6.48 0.48
CA PHE A 41 -2.47 -7.45 1.33
C PHE A 41 -1.50 -8.41 2.03
N TRP A 42 -0.47 -8.85 1.33
CA TRP A 42 0.58 -9.68 1.94
C TRP A 42 1.26 -8.95 3.10
N SER A 43 1.60 -7.67 2.90
CA SER A 43 2.19 -6.82 3.94
C SER A 43 1.26 -6.66 5.14
N ILE A 44 -0.03 -6.39 4.91
CA ILE A 44 -1.02 -6.24 5.98
C ILE A 44 -1.10 -7.52 6.81
N VAL A 45 -1.27 -8.67 6.17
CA VAL A 45 -1.38 -9.97 6.87
C VAL A 45 -0.12 -10.30 7.65
N HIS A 46 1.05 -9.99 7.09
CA HIS A 46 2.33 -10.24 7.76
C HIS A 46 2.50 -9.41 9.04
N ILE A 47 2.03 -8.15 9.04
CA ILE A 47 2.13 -7.26 10.21
C ILE A 47 1.08 -7.61 11.26
N THR A 48 -0.14 -7.94 10.82
CA THR A 48 -1.25 -8.26 11.72
C THR A 48 -1.13 -9.65 12.37
N GLY A 49 -0.08 -10.42 12.04
CA GLY A 49 0.16 -11.73 12.63
C GLY A 49 -0.81 -12.83 12.16
N GLY A 50 -1.70 -12.53 11.21
CA GLY A 50 -2.60 -13.52 10.59
C GLY A 50 -3.56 -14.21 11.57
N HIS A 51 -4.04 -13.52 12.60
CA HIS A 51 -4.93 -14.10 13.62
C HIS A 51 -6.21 -14.75 13.06
N ASN A 52 -6.71 -14.25 11.93
CA ASN A 52 -7.81 -14.88 11.22
C ASN A 52 -7.28 -15.79 10.11
N GLU A 53 -7.20 -17.10 10.38
CA GLU A 53 -6.73 -18.10 9.42
C GLU A 53 -7.48 -18.03 8.07
N THR A 54 -8.77 -17.73 8.09
CA THR A 54 -9.61 -17.63 6.89
C THR A 54 -9.18 -16.45 6.01
N ILE A 55 -8.94 -15.29 6.58
CA ILE A 55 -8.58 -14.06 5.84
C ILE A 55 -7.10 -14.05 5.48
N SER A 56 -6.28 -14.64 6.34
CA SER A 56 -4.83 -14.82 6.14
C SER A 56 -4.49 -15.90 5.10
N SER A 57 -5.48 -16.69 4.67
CA SER A 57 -5.29 -17.70 3.62
C SER A 57 -4.78 -17.06 2.32
N GLY A 58 -3.70 -17.60 1.77
CA GLY A 58 -3.13 -17.12 0.50
C GLY A 58 -4.13 -17.08 -0.65
N LEU A 59 -5.13 -17.99 -0.63
CA LEU A 59 -6.19 -18.02 -1.64
C LEU A 59 -7.12 -16.81 -1.53
N VAL A 60 -7.49 -16.40 -0.32
CA VAL A 60 -8.33 -15.22 -0.08
C VAL A 60 -7.59 -13.95 -0.48
N ILE A 61 -6.31 -13.83 -0.12
CA ILE A 61 -5.45 -12.71 -0.51
C ILE A 61 -5.38 -12.61 -2.04
N PHE A 62 -5.18 -13.73 -2.72
CA PHE A 62 -5.13 -13.78 -4.18
C PHE A 62 -6.46 -13.34 -4.82
N LEU A 63 -7.60 -13.85 -4.34
CA LEU A 63 -8.92 -13.46 -4.83
C LEU A 63 -9.20 -11.98 -4.60
N LEU A 64 -8.88 -11.46 -3.42
CA LEU A 64 -8.99 -10.03 -3.11
C LEU A 64 -8.13 -9.18 -4.04
N ALA A 65 -6.89 -9.58 -4.31
CA ALA A 65 -6.01 -8.88 -5.22
C ALA A 65 -6.56 -8.87 -6.66
N VAL A 66 -7.16 -9.98 -7.13
CA VAL A 66 -7.81 -10.05 -8.44
C VAL A 66 -8.99 -9.07 -8.52
N VAL A 67 -9.83 -9.03 -7.51
CA VAL A 67 -10.96 -8.09 -7.44
C VAL A 67 -10.46 -6.65 -7.45
N CYS A 68 -9.44 -6.33 -6.66
CA CYS A 68 -8.84 -5.01 -6.57
C CYS A 68 -8.15 -4.55 -7.87
N ALA A 69 -7.72 -5.48 -8.74
CA ALA A 69 -7.14 -5.15 -10.04
C ALA A 69 -8.12 -4.39 -10.96
N PHE A 70 -9.41 -4.62 -10.80
CA PHE A 70 -10.48 -3.99 -11.60
C PHE A 70 -11.15 -2.80 -10.94
N ILE A 71 -10.87 -2.57 -9.66
CA ILE A 71 -11.48 -1.50 -8.85
C ILE A 71 -10.55 -0.27 -8.85
N PRO A 72 -11.08 0.96 -8.73
CA PRO A 72 -10.25 2.16 -8.58
C PRO A 72 -9.43 2.12 -7.30
N GLU A 73 -8.23 2.69 -7.36
CA GLU A 73 -7.22 2.65 -6.28
C GLU A 73 -7.74 3.08 -4.90
N SER A 74 -8.59 4.11 -4.86
CA SER A 74 -9.15 4.60 -3.60
C SER A 74 -10.02 3.57 -2.87
N LEU A 75 -10.75 2.73 -3.61
CA LEU A 75 -11.51 1.62 -3.02
C LEU A 75 -10.61 0.45 -2.62
N THR A 76 -9.55 0.19 -3.36
CA THR A 76 -8.56 -0.82 -3.00
C THR A 76 -7.94 -0.53 -1.62
N TYR A 77 -7.64 0.74 -1.33
CA TYR A 77 -7.13 1.15 -0.04
C TYR A 77 -8.17 1.03 1.08
N ALA A 78 -9.43 1.33 0.80
CA ALA A 78 -10.52 1.12 1.76
C ALA A 78 -10.69 -0.37 2.10
N ILE A 79 -10.65 -1.25 1.08
CA ILE A 79 -10.69 -2.71 1.26
C ILE A 79 -9.48 -3.18 2.09
N GLY A 80 -8.28 -2.64 1.81
CA GLY A 80 -7.07 -2.93 2.60
C GLY A 80 -7.24 -2.61 4.08
N GLY A 81 -7.83 -1.46 4.39
CA GLY A 81 -8.15 -1.08 5.76
C GLY A 81 -9.17 -1.99 6.43
N VAL A 82 -10.20 -2.41 5.71
CA VAL A 82 -11.19 -3.38 6.21
C VAL A 82 -10.55 -4.74 6.49
N VAL A 83 -9.70 -5.22 5.59
CA VAL A 83 -8.96 -6.49 5.77
C VAL A 83 -8.03 -6.40 6.98
N ALA A 84 -7.32 -5.28 7.16
CA ALA A 84 -6.49 -5.04 8.33
C ALA A 84 -7.33 -5.10 9.61
N PHE A 85 -8.48 -4.42 9.63
CA PHE A 85 -9.40 -4.44 10.77
C PHE A 85 -9.90 -5.84 11.09
N MET A 86 -10.35 -6.59 10.08
CA MET A 86 -10.84 -7.95 10.28
C MET A 86 -9.76 -8.91 10.80
N ASN A 87 -8.50 -8.71 10.42
CA ASN A 87 -7.39 -9.47 10.97
C ASN A 87 -7.07 -9.10 12.42
N TYR A 88 -7.32 -7.83 12.82
CA TYR A 88 -7.13 -7.37 14.19
C TYR A 88 -8.27 -7.73 15.12
N PHE A 89 -9.45 -8.05 14.58
CA PHE A 89 -10.62 -8.37 15.38
C PHE A 89 -10.39 -9.65 16.18
N SER A 90 -9.84 -9.49 17.38
CA SER A 90 -9.46 -10.58 18.28
C SER A 90 -10.34 -10.66 19.53
N GLY A 91 -11.36 -9.82 19.64
CA GLY A 91 -12.27 -9.75 20.79
C GLY A 91 -11.79 -8.88 21.95
N ASN A 92 -10.61 -8.28 21.86
CA ASN A 92 -10.15 -7.27 22.82
C ASN A 92 -10.74 -5.90 22.46
N LYS A 93 -11.81 -5.50 23.15
CA LYS A 93 -12.58 -4.30 22.86
C LYS A 93 -11.76 -3.03 22.81
N GLU A 94 -10.73 -2.90 23.64
CA GLU A 94 -9.88 -1.70 23.69
C GLU A 94 -9.01 -1.55 22.43
N THR A 95 -8.41 -2.62 21.97
CA THR A 95 -7.59 -2.64 20.76
C THR A 95 -8.45 -2.44 19.51
N ASP A 96 -9.60 -3.11 19.45
CA ASP A 96 -10.53 -3.03 18.33
C ASP A 96 -11.08 -1.59 18.17
N ILE A 97 -11.48 -0.94 19.27
CA ILE A 97 -11.97 0.45 19.27
C ILE A 97 -10.86 1.40 18.84
N SER A 98 -9.65 1.25 19.36
CA SER A 98 -8.50 2.11 19.00
C SER A 98 -8.17 2.01 17.52
N PHE A 99 -8.23 0.80 16.94
CA PHE A 99 -8.00 0.59 15.51
C PHE A 99 -9.09 1.25 14.65
N ILE A 100 -10.37 1.09 15.03
CA ILE A 100 -11.50 1.72 14.33
C ILE A 100 -11.33 3.24 14.34
N VAL A 101 -11.03 3.84 15.49
CA VAL A 101 -10.85 5.30 15.62
C VAL A 101 -9.70 5.76 14.73
N LEU A 102 -8.54 5.08 14.77
CA LEU A 102 -7.40 5.40 13.93
C LEU A 102 -7.75 5.29 12.45
N PHE A 103 -8.45 4.23 12.05
CA PHE A 103 -8.86 4.02 10.66
C PHE A 103 -9.86 5.08 10.18
N ILE A 104 -10.85 5.44 11.00
CA ILE A 104 -11.82 6.50 10.67
C ILE A 104 -11.11 7.84 10.50
N ILE A 105 -10.20 8.18 11.41
CA ILE A 105 -9.42 9.42 11.32
C ILE A 105 -8.61 9.42 10.02
N MET A 106 -7.91 8.34 9.73
CA MET A 106 -7.12 8.19 8.50
C MET A 106 -7.99 8.29 7.25
N TYR A 107 -9.15 7.63 7.24
CA TYR A 107 -10.07 7.65 6.11
C TYR A 107 -10.68 9.05 5.89
N CYS A 108 -11.22 9.68 6.95
CA CYS A 108 -11.87 10.97 6.84
C CYS A 108 -10.91 12.11 6.53
N LEU A 109 -9.74 12.14 7.18
CA LEU A 109 -8.79 13.22 7.01
C LEU A 109 -7.92 13.05 5.76
N TYR A 110 -7.60 11.81 5.38
CA TYR A 110 -6.56 11.61 4.39
C TYR A 110 -7.04 11.02 3.07
N ILE A 111 -7.69 9.87 3.07
CA ILE A 111 -8.11 9.18 1.83
C ILE A 111 -9.10 10.03 1.04
N ARG A 112 -9.98 10.76 1.75
CA ARG A 112 -10.98 11.63 1.13
C ARG A 112 -10.37 12.91 0.53
N PHE A 113 -9.41 13.54 1.22
CA PHE A 113 -8.85 14.82 0.80
C PHE A 113 -7.64 14.69 -0.12
N PHE A 114 -6.85 13.64 0.03
CA PHE A 114 -5.61 13.43 -0.71
C PHE A 114 -5.50 12.05 -1.36
N PRO A 115 -6.41 11.70 -2.30
CA PRO A 115 -6.43 10.37 -2.91
C PRO A 115 -5.12 10.04 -3.65
N LYS A 116 -4.41 11.06 -4.18
CA LYS A 116 -3.14 10.87 -4.88
C LYS A 116 -1.97 10.45 -3.98
N ALA A 117 -2.07 10.68 -2.69
CA ALA A 117 -1.01 10.38 -1.74
C ALA A 117 -1.33 9.17 -0.84
N THR A 118 -2.53 8.59 -0.99
CA THR A 118 -3.00 7.46 -0.18
C THR A 118 -2.11 6.22 -0.33
N TRP A 119 -1.49 6.03 -1.50
CA TRP A 119 -0.56 4.94 -1.72
C TRP A 119 0.61 4.94 -0.72
N VAL A 120 1.09 6.11 -0.28
CA VAL A 120 2.18 6.23 0.69
C VAL A 120 1.81 5.56 2.01
N VAL A 121 0.59 5.79 2.52
CA VAL A 121 0.11 5.19 3.77
C VAL A 121 0.04 3.67 3.67
N MET A 122 -0.51 3.17 2.57
CA MET A 122 -0.78 1.74 2.39
C MET A 122 0.45 0.92 2.08
N TYR A 123 1.44 1.51 1.39
CA TYR A 123 2.72 0.82 1.13
C TYR A 123 3.77 1.08 2.21
N ALA A 124 3.56 2.03 3.13
CA ALA A 124 4.47 2.25 4.24
C ALA A 124 4.80 0.95 5.00
N PRO A 125 3.83 0.13 5.42
CA PRO A 125 4.11 -1.13 6.09
C PRO A 125 5.05 -2.06 5.31
N LEU A 126 4.90 -2.14 3.99
CA LEU A 126 5.76 -2.95 3.13
C LEU A 126 7.22 -2.51 3.19
N PHE A 127 7.47 -1.19 3.10
CA PHE A 127 8.82 -0.64 3.17
C PHE A 127 9.45 -0.82 4.56
N PHE A 128 8.65 -0.78 5.62
CA PHE A 128 9.11 -1.06 6.98
C PHE A 128 9.49 -2.53 7.16
N ILE A 129 8.72 -3.49 6.62
CA ILE A 129 9.04 -4.93 6.66
C ILE A 129 10.36 -5.22 5.96
N ILE A 130 10.58 -4.63 4.78
CA ILE A 130 11.80 -4.82 3.98
C ILE A 130 13.00 -4.06 4.59
N LYS A 131 12.79 -3.31 5.69
CA LYS A 131 13.80 -2.43 6.33
C LYS A 131 14.32 -1.31 5.41
N MET A 132 13.56 -0.96 4.39
CA MET A 132 13.85 0.14 3.45
C MET A 132 13.04 1.41 3.80
N GLN A 133 12.82 1.67 5.07
CA GLN A 133 12.01 2.78 5.56
C GLN A 133 12.49 4.16 5.09
N TYR A 134 13.78 4.31 4.78
CA TYR A 134 14.33 5.59 4.29
C TYR A 134 14.02 5.87 2.82
N VAL A 135 13.72 4.84 2.04
CA VAL A 135 13.38 4.99 0.61
C VAL A 135 11.99 5.58 0.44
N LEU A 136 11.07 5.25 1.32
CA LEU A 136 9.69 5.73 1.26
C LEU A 136 9.56 7.26 1.33
N PRO A 137 10.23 7.99 2.28
CA PRO A 137 10.22 9.45 2.31
C PRO A 137 10.78 10.08 1.03
N ILE A 138 11.82 9.49 0.45
CA ILE A 138 12.44 9.98 -0.77
C ILE A 138 11.47 9.86 -1.94
N LEU A 139 10.88 8.67 -2.13
CA LEU A 139 9.88 8.43 -3.17
C LEU A 139 8.64 9.31 -2.98
N ALA A 140 8.13 9.38 -1.76
CA ALA A 140 6.96 10.19 -1.45
C ALA A 140 7.24 11.69 -1.69
N GLY A 141 8.41 12.18 -1.31
CA GLY A 141 8.84 13.55 -1.58
C GLY A 141 8.96 13.86 -3.08
N MET A 142 9.47 12.90 -3.87
CA MET A 142 9.59 13.06 -5.32
C MET A 142 8.24 13.06 -6.05
N PHE A 143 7.31 12.18 -5.67
CA PHE A 143 6.04 12.02 -6.39
C PHE A 143 4.90 12.90 -5.87
N VAL A 144 4.86 13.15 -4.57
CA VAL A 144 3.77 13.87 -3.89
C VAL A 144 4.20 15.26 -3.42
N GLY A 145 5.50 15.44 -3.18
CA GLY A 145 6.06 16.69 -2.66
C GLY A 145 5.93 16.82 -1.13
N PRO A 146 6.02 18.05 -0.56
CA PRO A 146 6.08 18.27 0.90
C PRO A 146 4.84 17.76 1.66
N ILE A 147 3.70 17.68 0.98
CA ILE A 147 2.44 17.16 1.56
C ILE A 147 2.55 15.68 1.94
N ALA A 148 3.54 14.96 1.39
CA ALA A 148 3.80 13.56 1.69
C ALA A 148 4.20 13.28 3.14
N ILE A 149 4.60 14.29 3.92
CA ILE A 149 4.96 14.14 5.33
C ILE A 149 3.78 13.59 6.15
N VAL A 150 2.58 14.06 5.88
CA VAL A 150 1.38 13.64 6.62
C VAL A 150 1.06 12.15 6.40
N PRO A 151 0.95 11.64 5.15
CA PRO A 151 0.71 10.22 4.92
C PRO A 151 1.81 9.33 5.43
N LEU A 152 3.04 9.80 5.38
CA LEU A 152 4.19 9.07 5.86
C LEU A 152 4.14 8.89 7.38
N ALA A 153 3.75 9.94 8.11
CA ALA A 153 3.53 9.86 9.55
C ALA A 153 2.39 8.88 9.89
N PHE A 154 1.26 8.93 9.16
CA PHE A 154 0.17 7.99 9.35
C PHE A 154 0.56 6.54 9.02
N GLY A 155 1.32 6.32 7.96
CA GLY A 155 1.83 4.99 7.61
C GLY A 155 2.76 4.42 8.67
N ALA A 156 3.63 5.24 9.26
CA ALA A 156 4.49 4.86 10.37
C ALA A 156 3.67 4.53 11.63
N VAL A 157 2.72 5.39 12.00
CA VAL A 157 1.82 5.13 13.13
C VAL A 157 1.05 3.84 12.94
N PHE A 158 0.51 3.60 11.74
CA PHE A 158 -0.20 2.37 11.41
C PHE A 158 0.70 1.14 11.58
N TYR A 159 1.94 1.20 11.10
CA TYR A 159 2.89 0.10 11.22
C TYR A 159 3.22 -0.22 12.68
N TYR A 160 3.62 0.80 13.46
CA TYR A 160 4.00 0.58 14.86
C TYR A 160 2.82 0.17 15.73
N PHE A 161 1.66 0.77 15.52
CA PHE A 161 0.44 0.35 16.20
C PHE A 161 0.09 -1.11 15.89
N SER A 162 0.24 -1.51 14.63
CA SER A 162 0.00 -2.87 14.19
C SER A 162 0.96 -3.87 14.83
N LEU A 163 2.23 -3.50 14.92
CA LEU A 163 3.26 -4.33 15.55
C LEU A 163 3.01 -4.52 17.04
N ASP A 164 2.70 -3.44 17.75
CA ASP A 164 2.40 -3.50 19.19
C ASP A 164 1.15 -4.32 19.45
N ALA A 165 0.09 -4.08 18.70
CA ALA A 165 -1.15 -4.83 18.85
C ALA A 165 -0.94 -6.35 18.61
N SER A 166 -0.14 -6.73 17.62
CA SER A 166 0.18 -8.15 17.38
C SER A 166 0.98 -8.78 18.54
N ASN A 167 1.87 -8.02 19.17
CA ASN A 167 2.64 -8.49 20.33
C ASN A 167 1.79 -8.66 21.61
N TYR A 168 0.71 -7.88 21.75
CA TYR A 168 -0.23 -8.03 22.87
C TYR A 168 -1.19 -9.20 22.70
N LEU A 169 -1.35 -9.69 21.48
CA LEU A 169 -2.28 -10.77 21.14
C LEU A 169 -1.59 -12.14 21.04
N ALA A 170 -0.27 -12.18 20.94
CA ALA A 170 0.57 -13.38 20.92
C ALA A 170 0.88 -13.87 22.32
#